data_7caca847d69192d25fc4db0353c45ba4
#
_entry.id   7caca847d69192d25fc4db0353c45ba4
#
_cell.length_a   1.000
_cell.length_b   1.000
_cell.length_c   1.000
_cell.angle_alpha   90.00
_cell.angle_beta   90.00
_cell.angle_gamma   90.00
#
_symmetry.space_group_name_H-M   'P 1'
#
loop_
_entity.id
_entity.type
_entity.pdbx_description
1 polymer ?
#
loop_
_entity_poly.entity_id
_entity_poly.type
_entity_poly.pdbx_seq_one_letter_code
_entity_poly.pdbx_strand_id
1 'polypeptide(L)'
;MKRSKVWLVTGAKESPPNCAGNSAAAMAAARPTPMLVASEMTHLLPLKVTPVYDTYWRFAVERQRVFMQRLAGAQPPWSSDPIISVHKFTNAYRATDRVSQYLIRHVIYRDDLPNSGPEVLFRILLFKMFNKIETWQLLERTFGAVTLADYKFRHYDKALARAKDGGTRIYSAAYIMPPGGTAFGHQAKHQNHLRLLEQMTADGLAAKLSTSRRMQQAFELLKGYPTIGDFLAYQFVTDINYSELTDFSEMEFVVPGPGARDGLRKCFSDSAGLNEPELIRFMADIQSEEFKRLGLEFSSLWGRSLQLIDCQNLFCEVDKYARVAHPTIAGISGRTRIKQKFVASGPPLAPWFPPKWNINHAVAIDGCVAAADLGKHLVREQISLPLEA
;
A
#
# COMPACT_ATOMS: atom_id res chain seq x y z
N MET A 1 -20.15 10.22 26.45
CA MET A 1 -18.86 10.86 26.84
C MET A 1 -17.76 9.83 26.62
N LYS A 2 -17.10 9.85 25.47
CA LYS A 2 -15.94 8.98 25.18
C LYS A 2 -14.67 9.73 25.56
N ARG A 3 -13.95 9.24 26.55
CA ARG A 3 -12.67 9.79 26.97
C ARG A 3 -11.63 9.44 25.91
N SER A 4 -11.09 10.46 25.23
CA SER A 4 -9.90 10.35 24.38
C SER A 4 -8.72 9.96 25.26
N LYS A 5 -8.12 8.80 25.01
CA LYS A 5 -6.84 8.44 25.61
C LYS A 5 -5.75 9.24 24.85
N VAL A 6 -5.24 10.28 25.51
CA VAL A 6 -4.15 11.07 25.02
C VAL A 6 -2.84 10.36 25.35
N TRP A 7 -2.02 10.12 24.36
CA TRP A 7 -0.64 9.70 24.53
C TRP A 7 0.12 10.86 25.13
N LEU A 8 0.63 10.73 26.33
CA LEU A 8 1.47 11.74 26.97
C LEU A 8 2.86 11.74 26.36
N VAL A 9 3.04 12.51 25.30
CA VAL A 9 4.34 13.08 24.95
C VAL A 9 4.41 14.38 25.71
N THR A 10 5.21 14.43 26.77
CA THR A 10 5.46 15.66 27.54
C THR A 10 6.36 16.58 26.73
N GLY A 11 5.76 17.45 25.92
CA GLY A 11 6.39 18.63 25.38
C GLY A 11 6.07 19.80 26.30
N ALA A 12 7.07 20.37 26.97
CA ALA A 12 6.93 21.54 27.80
C ALA A 12 6.50 22.74 26.96
N LYS A 13 5.41 23.41 27.37
CA LYS A 13 5.07 24.75 26.89
C LYS A 13 5.88 25.79 27.66
N GLU A 14 6.72 26.50 26.96
CA GLU A 14 7.33 27.73 27.45
C GLU A 14 6.42 28.93 27.19
N SER A 15 6.18 29.73 28.24
CA SER A 15 5.60 31.05 28.15
C SER A 15 6.74 32.07 28.14
N PRO A 16 6.61 33.27 27.51
CA PRO A 16 7.73 34.18 27.30
C PRO A 16 8.12 34.93 28.58
N PRO A 17 9.44 35.23 28.75
CA PRO A 17 9.91 35.95 29.92
C PRO A 17 9.92 37.47 29.72
N ASN A 18 9.67 38.15 30.82
CA ASN A 18 9.91 39.58 30.98
C ASN A 18 11.36 39.84 31.43
N CYS A 19 11.92 40.94 30.97
CA CYS A 19 13.29 41.37 31.15
C CYS A 19 13.69 41.69 32.59
N ALA A 20 14.93 41.39 32.95
CA ALA A 20 16.02 42.18 33.49
C ALA A 20 16.80 41.49 34.61
N GLY A 21 18.12 41.51 34.53
CA GLY A 21 19.01 41.31 35.67
C GLY A 21 20.20 40.36 35.45
N ASN A 22 21.39 40.94 35.24
CA ASN A 22 22.70 40.27 35.19
C ASN A 22 23.02 39.41 36.40
N SER A 23 23.55 38.19 36.16
CA SER A 23 24.79 37.77 36.82
C SER A 23 25.26 36.42 36.27
N ALA A 24 26.56 36.26 36.09
CA ALA A 24 27.23 35.08 35.59
C ALA A 24 27.10 33.90 36.57
N ALA A 25 26.63 32.77 36.11
CA ALA A 25 26.81 31.47 36.76
C ALA A 25 26.73 30.35 35.74
N ALA A 26 27.82 29.62 35.68
CA ALA A 26 28.06 28.25 35.21
C ALA A 26 27.01 27.60 34.26
N MET A 27 27.43 27.35 33.01
CA MET A 27 26.80 26.39 32.07
C MET A 27 26.85 24.98 32.68
N ALA A 28 25.74 24.55 33.28
CA ALA A 28 25.49 23.14 33.47
C ALA A 28 24.88 22.59 32.18
N ALA A 29 25.63 21.75 31.47
CA ALA A 29 25.14 21.04 30.29
C ALA A 29 23.90 20.24 30.67
N ALA A 30 22.76 20.58 30.06
CA ALA A 30 21.53 19.79 30.17
C ALA A 30 21.82 18.38 29.63
N ARG A 31 21.74 17.38 30.50
CA ARG A 31 21.81 15.99 30.11
C ARG A 31 20.61 15.72 29.18
N PRO A 32 20.81 15.08 28.00
CA PRO A 32 19.68 14.68 27.18
C PRO A 32 18.83 13.70 27.99
N THR A 33 17.52 13.94 28.03
CA THR A 33 16.56 13.04 28.62
C THR A 33 16.72 11.67 27.91
N PRO A 34 16.93 10.55 28.61
CA PRO A 34 17.11 9.27 27.96
C PRO A 34 15.83 8.92 27.18
N MET A 35 15.96 8.76 25.86
CA MET A 35 14.89 8.14 25.05
C MET A 35 14.64 6.75 25.61
N LEU A 36 13.43 6.49 26.08
CA LEU A 36 12.99 5.19 26.53
C LEU A 36 13.17 4.18 25.38
N VAL A 37 13.93 3.13 25.63
CA VAL A 37 14.18 2.07 24.65
C VAL A 37 12.90 1.28 24.44
N ALA A 38 12.62 0.81 23.23
CA ALA A 38 11.37 0.10 22.88
C ALA A 38 11.06 -1.11 23.80
N SER A 39 12.10 -1.76 24.37
CA SER A 39 11.90 -2.79 25.38
C SER A 39 11.27 -2.27 26.67
N GLU A 40 11.52 -1.00 27.02
CA GLU A 40 10.88 -0.34 28.17
C GLU A 40 9.45 0.09 27.83
N MET A 41 9.17 0.47 26.57
CA MET A 41 7.80 0.78 26.13
C MET A 41 6.90 -0.47 26.09
N THR A 42 7.44 -1.64 25.69
CA THR A 42 6.68 -2.90 25.78
C THR A 42 6.40 -3.31 27.22
N HIS A 43 7.23 -2.88 28.19
CA HIS A 43 6.94 -3.06 29.62
C HIS A 43 5.89 -2.07 30.16
N LEU A 44 5.74 -0.89 29.56
CA LEU A 44 4.71 0.08 29.95
C LEU A 44 3.32 -0.27 29.42
N LEU A 45 3.24 -0.98 28.28
CA LEU A 45 2.02 -1.56 27.77
C LEU A 45 2.09 -3.07 28.01
N PRO A 46 1.16 -3.69 28.75
CA PRO A 46 1.19 -5.12 29.05
C PRO A 46 0.81 -5.97 27.84
N LEU A 47 1.38 -5.62 26.66
CA LEU A 47 1.24 -6.38 25.42
C LEU A 47 1.92 -7.74 25.56
N LYS A 48 1.22 -8.81 25.19
CA LYS A 48 1.82 -10.13 25.12
C LYS A 48 2.04 -10.53 23.66
N VAL A 49 3.29 -10.64 23.28
CA VAL A 49 3.68 -11.01 21.92
C VAL A 49 3.90 -12.52 21.78
N THR A 50 3.76 -13.03 20.57
CA THR A 50 4.11 -14.40 20.20
C THR A 50 5.45 -14.39 19.43
N PRO A 51 6.04 -15.56 19.11
CA PRO A 51 7.20 -15.62 18.24
C PRO A 51 7.00 -15.02 16.83
N VAL A 52 5.76 -14.86 16.38
CA VAL A 52 5.44 -14.22 15.09
C VAL A 52 5.74 -12.71 15.10
N TYR A 53 5.79 -12.09 16.27
CA TYR A 53 6.15 -10.68 16.43
C TYR A 53 7.58 -10.38 15.95
N ASP A 54 8.56 -11.17 16.39
CA ASP A 54 9.94 -11.03 15.91
C ASP A 54 10.06 -11.42 14.42
N THR A 55 9.27 -12.40 14.00
CA THR A 55 9.18 -12.80 12.59
C THR A 55 8.67 -11.66 11.70
N TYR A 56 7.76 -10.82 12.18
CA TYR A 56 7.28 -9.64 11.44
C TYR A 56 8.43 -8.71 11.04
N TRP A 57 9.31 -8.39 11.96
CA TRP A 57 10.43 -7.48 11.71
C TRP A 57 11.49 -8.12 10.80
N ARG A 58 11.82 -9.39 11.04
CA ARG A 58 12.75 -10.14 10.17
C ARG A 58 12.24 -10.28 8.76
N PHE A 59 10.94 -10.55 8.60
CA PHE A 59 10.28 -10.62 7.31
C PHE A 59 10.30 -9.26 6.58
N ALA A 60 10.03 -8.16 7.28
CA ALA A 60 10.08 -6.82 6.71
C ALA A 60 11.48 -6.51 6.14
N VAL A 61 12.55 -6.78 6.91
CA VAL A 61 13.93 -6.60 6.47
C VAL A 61 14.24 -7.47 5.25
N GLU A 62 13.89 -8.74 5.29
CA GLU A 62 14.17 -9.67 4.20
C GLU A 62 13.45 -9.29 2.91
N ARG A 63 12.18 -8.86 2.99
CA ARG A 63 11.43 -8.38 1.83
C ARG A 63 12.02 -7.09 1.25
N GLN A 64 12.46 -6.18 2.11
CA GLN A 64 13.12 -4.95 1.66
C GLN A 64 14.49 -5.26 1.03
N ARG A 65 15.26 -6.17 1.60
CA ARG A 65 16.54 -6.63 1.03
C ARG A 65 16.36 -7.23 -0.37
N VAL A 66 15.35 -8.10 -0.54
CA VAL A 66 15.00 -8.67 -1.85
C VAL A 66 14.65 -7.58 -2.87
N PHE A 67 13.89 -6.56 -2.46
CA PHE A 67 13.56 -5.44 -3.34
C PHE A 67 14.81 -4.67 -3.75
N MET A 68 15.67 -4.29 -2.81
CA MET A 68 16.90 -3.54 -3.09
C MET A 68 17.89 -4.33 -3.96
N GLN A 69 18.07 -5.63 -3.71
CA GLN A 69 18.92 -6.49 -4.54
C GLN A 69 18.43 -6.57 -5.99
N ARG A 70 17.11 -6.65 -6.19
CA ARG A 70 16.54 -6.68 -7.54
C ARG A 70 16.73 -5.35 -8.26
N LEU A 71 16.63 -4.22 -7.56
CA LEU A 71 16.92 -2.90 -8.13
C LEU A 71 18.39 -2.75 -8.53
N ALA A 72 19.29 -3.32 -7.74
CA ALA A 72 20.73 -3.35 -8.05
C ALA A 72 21.09 -4.36 -9.15
N GLY A 73 20.12 -5.02 -9.79
CA GLY A 73 20.37 -5.98 -10.88
C GLY A 73 20.97 -7.32 -10.40
N ALA A 74 20.94 -7.61 -9.10
CA ALA A 74 21.46 -8.87 -8.58
C ALA A 74 20.71 -10.07 -9.18
N GLN A 75 21.46 -11.14 -9.48
CA GLN A 75 20.86 -12.37 -9.97
C GLN A 75 20.21 -13.18 -8.82
N PRO A 76 19.14 -13.97 -9.11
CA PRO A 76 18.54 -14.86 -8.13
C PRO A 76 19.57 -15.96 -7.69
N PRO A 77 19.41 -16.53 -6.49
CA PRO A 77 18.32 -16.29 -5.55
C PRO A 77 18.50 -15.00 -4.74
N TRP A 78 17.42 -14.20 -4.60
CA TRP A 78 17.46 -12.96 -3.82
C TRP A 78 17.17 -13.15 -2.34
N SER A 79 16.82 -14.36 -1.92
CA SER A 79 16.58 -14.73 -0.54
C SER A 79 17.08 -16.15 -0.28
N SER A 80 17.74 -16.35 0.88
CA SER A 80 18.06 -17.68 1.40
C SER A 80 16.91 -18.26 2.22
N ASP A 81 15.89 -17.49 2.54
CA ASP A 81 14.69 -17.97 3.23
C ASP A 81 13.87 -18.88 2.32
N PRO A 82 13.66 -20.17 2.70
CA PRO A 82 12.98 -21.13 1.85
C PRO A 82 11.48 -20.81 1.62
N ILE A 83 10.85 -20.07 2.54
CA ILE A 83 9.44 -19.69 2.39
C ILE A 83 9.32 -18.52 1.43
N ILE A 84 10.19 -17.51 1.56
CA ILE A 84 10.21 -16.33 0.70
C ILE A 84 10.62 -16.69 -0.74
N SER A 85 11.57 -17.62 -0.91
CA SER A 85 12.03 -18.06 -2.23
C SER A 85 10.98 -18.83 -3.02
N VAL A 86 10.08 -19.55 -2.34
CA VAL A 86 9.05 -20.40 -2.98
C VAL A 86 7.72 -19.69 -3.14
N HIS A 87 7.36 -18.81 -2.22
CA HIS A 87 6.01 -18.21 -2.20
C HIS A 87 6.02 -16.74 -2.60
N LYS A 88 4.91 -16.30 -3.20
CA LYS A 88 4.73 -14.91 -3.62
C LYS A 88 4.31 -14.04 -2.44
N PHE A 89 5.10 -13.01 -2.17
CA PHE A 89 4.84 -11.96 -1.19
C PHE A 89 4.93 -10.58 -1.85
N THR A 90 4.23 -9.60 -1.29
CA THR A 90 4.39 -8.18 -1.64
C THR A 90 5.71 -7.64 -1.07
N ASN A 91 6.12 -6.47 -1.53
CA ASN A 91 7.27 -5.77 -0.95
C ASN A 91 6.93 -5.20 0.44
N ALA A 92 7.96 -4.77 1.19
CA ALA A 92 7.77 -4.13 2.48
C ALA A 92 6.99 -2.81 2.35
N TYR A 93 7.35 -2.00 1.36
CA TYR A 93 6.62 -0.77 1.02
C TYR A 93 5.59 -1.04 -0.08
N ARG A 94 4.32 -0.74 0.20
CA ARG A 94 3.22 -0.95 -0.75
C ARG A 94 3.42 -0.22 -2.07
N ALA A 95 3.95 0.99 -2.02
CA ALA A 95 4.20 1.79 -3.22
C ALA A 95 5.23 1.16 -4.18
N THR A 96 6.08 0.24 -3.68
CA THR A 96 7.10 -0.46 -4.49
C THR A 96 6.58 -1.70 -5.20
N ASP A 97 5.35 -2.12 -4.93
CA ASP A 97 4.73 -3.24 -5.64
C ASP A 97 4.51 -2.89 -7.12
N ARG A 98 4.68 -3.87 -8.00
CA ARG A 98 4.58 -3.68 -9.46
C ARG A 98 3.31 -2.95 -9.90
N VAL A 99 2.16 -3.29 -9.31
CA VAL A 99 0.87 -2.68 -9.65
C VAL A 99 0.80 -1.24 -9.17
N SER A 100 1.31 -0.95 -7.96
CA SER A 100 1.39 0.41 -7.43
C SER A 100 2.36 1.28 -8.24
N GLN A 101 3.52 0.76 -8.61
CA GLN A 101 4.47 1.46 -9.47
C GLN A 101 3.87 1.78 -10.84
N TYR A 102 3.13 0.83 -11.43
CA TYR A 102 2.44 1.08 -12.67
C TYR A 102 1.34 2.14 -12.53
N LEU A 103 0.54 2.06 -11.47
CA LEU A 103 -0.48 3.06 -11.17
C LEU A 103 0.14 4.46 -11.05
N ILE A 104 1.19 4.60 -10.24
CA ILE A 104 1.84 5.89 -10.01
C ILE A 104 2.36 6.46 -11.34
N ARG A 105 3.20 5.71 -12.06
CA ARG A 105 3.93 6.23 -13.20
C ARG A 105 3.13 6.27 -14.51
N HIS A 106 2.27 5.28 -14.74
CA HIS A 106 1.61 5.08 -16.04
C HIS A 106 0.11 5.39 -16.05
N VAL A 107 -0.45 5.73 -14.89
CA VAL A 107 -1.88 6.09 -14.79
C VAL A 107 -2.04 7.48 -14.19
N ILE A 108 -1.35 7.76 -13.08
CA ILE A 108 -1.46 9.04 -12.36
C ILE A 108 -0.63 10.12 -13.06
N TYR A 109 0.69 9.95 -13.08
CA TYR A 109 1.64 10.95 -13.55
C TYR A 109 1.99 10.73 -15.02
N ARG A 110 1.10 11.15 -15.88
CA ARG A 110 1.19 11.09 -17.35
C ARG A 110 1.21 12.49 -17.91
N ASP A 111 2.36 12.89 -18.49
CA ASP A 111 2.54 14.23 -19.07
C ASP A 111 1.80 14.40 -20.40
N ASP A 112 1.45 13.31 -21.06
CA ASP A 112 0.73 13.26 -22.34
C ASP A 112 -0.80 13.21 -22.21
N LEU A 113 -1.34 13.21 -20.98
CA LEU A 113 -2.77 13.17 -20.69
C LEU A 113 -3.22 14.37 -19.85
N PRO A 114 -4.50 14.77 -19.92
CA PRO A 114 -5.04 15.83 -19.06
C PRO A 114 -4.84 15.50 -17.57
N ASN A 115 -4.40 16.47 -16.78
CA ASN A 115 -4.03 16.31 -15.37
C ASN A 115 -4.96 17.04 -14.38
N SER A 116 -6.13 17.48 -14.83
CA SER A 116 -7.14 18.02 -13.91
C SER A 116 -7.59 16.98 -12.90
N GLY A 117 -7.99 17.41 -11.69
CA GLY A 117 -8.41 16.51 -10.62
C GLY A 117 -9.44 15.45 -11.05
N PRO A 118 -10.52 15.82 -11.78
CA PRO A 118 -11.48 14.84 -12.31
C PRO A 118 -10.86 13.82 -13.26
N GLU A 119 -9.95 14.22 -14.15
CA GLU A 119 -9.28 13.33 -15.10
C GLU A 119 -8.35 12.35 -14.40
N VAL A 120 -7.54 12.83 -13.45
CA VAL A 120 -6.65 11.99 -12.67
C VAL A 120 -7.44 10.99 -11.82
N LEU A 121 -8.49 11.45 -11.14
CA LEU A 121 -9.35 10.57 -10.34
C LEU A 121 -10.04 9.51 -11.19
N PHE A 122 -10.59 9.88 -12.36
CA PHE A 122 -11.19 8.94 -13.29
C PHE A 122 -10.23 7.80 -13.66
N ARG A 123 -8.98 8.13 -14.01
CA ARG A 123 -7.96 7.13 -14.35
C ARG A 123 -7.63 6.23 -13.17
N ILE A 124 -7.46 6.80 -11.97
CA ILE A 124 -7.16 6.02 -10.75
C ILE A 124 -8.30 5.04 -10.47
N LEU A 125 -9.54 5.51 -10.44
CA LEU A 125 -10.72 4.68 -10.15
C LEU A 125 -10.89 3.58 -11.18
N LEU A 126 -10.80 3.90 -12.47
CA LEU A 126 -10.92 2.92 -13.55
C LEU A 126 -9.83 1.84 -13.43
N PHE A 127 -8.57 2.23 -13.22
CA PHE A 127 -7.48 1.28 -13.00
C PHE A 127 -7.74 0.39 -11.78
N LYS A 128 -8.13 0.99 -10.66
CA LYS A 128 -8.33 0.27 -9.39
C LYS A 128 -9.50 -0.70 -9.42
N MET A 129 -10.58 -0.40 -10.12
CA MET A 129 -11.72 -1.32 -10.25
C MET A 129 -11.32 -2.67 -10.86
N PHE A 130 -10.39 -2.67 -11.80
CA PHE A 130 -9.83 -3.89 -12.41
C PHE A 130 -8.55 -4.35 -11.72
N ASN A 131 -7.78 -3.42 -11.20
CA ASN A 131 -6.49 -3.59 -10.52
C ASN A 131 -5.52 -4.49 -11.30
N LYS A 132 -5.48 -4.33 -12.63
CA LYS A 132 -4.73 -5.20 -13.53
C LYS A 132 -4.11 -4.41 -14.68
N ILE A 133 -2.77 -4.49 -14.78
CA ILE A 133 -1.97 -3.75 -15.76
C ILE A 133 -2.40 -4.09 -17.19
N GLU A 134 -2.59 -5.37 -17.49
CA GLU A 134 -2.94 -5.84 -18.84
C GLU A 134 -4.32 -5.34 -19.28
N THR A 135 -5.24 -5.13 -18.33
CA THR A 135 -6.55 -4.55 -18.63
C THR A 135 -6.44 -3.06 -18.95
N TRP A 136 -5.61 -2.33 -18.21
CA TRP A 136 -5.32 -0.93 -18.53
C TRP A 136 -4.69 -0.79 -19.90
N GLN A 137 -3.67 -1.58 -20.20
CA GLN A 137 -3.00 -1.61 -21.50
C GLN A 137 -3.94 -2.01 -22.65
N LEU A 138 -4.91 -2.89 -22.39
CA LEU A 138 -5.96 -3.21 -23.35
C LEU A 138 -6.78 -1.96 -23.69
N LEU A 139 -7.18 -1.19 -22.68
CA LEU A 139 -7.95 0.04 -22.88
C LEU A 139 -7.11 1.09 -23.63
N GLU A 140 -5.85 1.28 -23.28
CA GLU A 140 -4.93 2.18 -24.00
C GLU A 140 -4.75 1.77 -25.46
N ARG A 141 -4.54 0.49 -25.75
CA ARG A 141 -4.45 0.00 -27.15
C ARG A 141 -5.76 0.16 -27.94
N THR A 142 -6.89 0.12 -27.25
CA THR A 142 -8.20 0.23 -27.91
C THR A 142 -8.59 1.69 -28.19
N PHE A 143 -8.27 2.60 -27.28
CA PHE A 143 -8.75 3.98 -27.32
C PHE A 143 -7.64 5.02 -27.53
N GLY A 144 -6.37 4.63 -27.48
CA GLY A 144 -5.24 5.53 -27.42
C GLY A 144 -5.12 6.17 -26.04
N ALA A 145 -5.65 7.37 -25.88
CA ALA A 145 -5.74 8.03 -24.58
C ALA A 145 -6.92 7.51 -23.75
N VAL A 146 -6.70 7.24 -22.47
CA VAL A 146 -7.76 6.88 -21.51
C VAL A 146 -8.07 8.14 -20.70
N THR A 147 -9.07 8.91 -21.16
CA THR A 147 -9.49 10.19 -20.58
C THR A 147 -10.96 10.16 -20.15
N LEU A 148 -11.33 11.00 -19.19
CA LEU A 148 -12.73 11.20 -18.81
C LEU A 148 -13.51 11.86 -19.96
N ALA A 149 -12.88 12.81 -20.65
CA ALA A 149 -13.51 13.54 -21.76
C ALA A 149 -13.97 12.60 -22.89
N ASP A 150 -13.17 11.58 -23.21
CA ASP A 150 -13.46 10.62 -24.29
C ASP A 150 -14.19 9.37 -23.81
N TYR A 151 -14.41 9.25 -22.50
CA TYR A 151 -15.06 8.09 -21.94
C TYR A 151 -16.52 7.96 -22.42
N LYS A 152 -16.84 6.74 -22.91
CA LYS A 152 -18.21 6.34 -23.29
C LYS A 152 -18.49 4.93 -22.79
N PHE A 153 -19.45 4.78 -21.90
CA PHE A 153 -19.82 3.48 -21.30
C PHE A 153 -19.88 2.36 -22.34
N ARG A 154 -20.62 2.56 -23.43
CA ARG A 154 -20.82 1.52 -24.47
C ARG A 154 -19.53 1.07 -25.14
N HIS A 155 -18.55 1.98 -25.29
CA HIS A 155 -17.27 1.64 -25.91
C HIS A 155 -16.40 0.81 -24.96
N TYR A 156 -16.32 1.21 -23.68
CA TYR A 156 -15.58 0.48 -22.67
C TYR A 156 -16.20 -0.87 -22.37
N ASP A 157 -17.52 -0.95 -22.24
CA ASP A 157 -18.26 -2.21 -22.09
C ASP A 157 -17.94 -3.18 -23.22
N LYS A 158 -18.05 -2.75 -24.49
CA LYS A 158 -17.77 -3.57 -25.67
C LYS A 158 -16.32 -4.08 -25.70
N ALA A 159 -15.33 -3.23 -25.34
CA ALA A 159 -13.93 -3.62 -25.31
C ALA A 159 -13.67 -4.68 -24.23
N LEU A 160 -14.19 -4.48 -23.03
CA LEU A 160 -14.01 -5.38 -21.89
C LEU A 160 -14.79 -6.71 -22.09
N ALA A 161 -15.99 -6.64 -22.66
CA ALA A 161 -16.77 -7.84 -23.00
C ALA A 161 -16.02 -8.70 -24.03
N ARG A 162 -15.54 -8.11 -25.14
CA ARG A 162 -14.75 -8.82 -26.15
C ARG A 162 -13.52 -9.50 -25.57
N ALA A 163 -12.77 -8.79 -24.69
CA ALA A 163 -11.60 -9.37 -24.04
C ALA A 163 -11.98 -10.57 -23.17
N LYS A 164 -13.07 -10.46 -22.41
CA LYS A 164 -13.58 -11.53 -21.55
C LYS A 164 -14.06 -12.74 -22.38
N ASP A 165 -14.79 -12.48 -23.45
CA ASP A 165 -15.32 -13.51 -24.34
C ASP A 165 -14.18 -14.25 -25.08
N GLY A 166 -13.08 -13.54 -25.37
CA GLY A 166 -11.82 -14.09 -25.85
C GLY A 166 -10.98 -14.79 -24.77
N GLY A 167 -11.52 -15.07 -23.58
CA GLY A 167 -10.82 -15.79 -22.51
C GLY A 167 -9.89 -14.94 -21.64
N THR A 168 -9.78 -13.63 -21.91
CA THR A 168 -8.90 -12.76 -21.13
C THR A 168 -9.49 -12.45 -19.76
N ARG A 169 -8.72 -12.73 -18.70
CA ARG A 169 -9.08 -12.31 -17.35
C ARG A 169 -8.88 -10.80 -17.22
N ILE A 170 -9.96 -10.02 -17.12
CA ILE A 170 -9.92 -8.56 -17.00
C ILE A 170 -9.76 -8.05 -15.54
N TYR A 171 -9.87 -8.90 -14.54
CA TYR A 171 -9.72 -8.57 -13.12
C TYR A 171 -8.50 -9.22 -12.51
N SER A 172 -7.85 -8.47 -11.60
CA SER A 172 -6.84 -9.04 -10.71
C SER A 172 -7.46 -10.05 -9.74
N ALA A 173 -6.61 -10.94 -9.22
CA ALA A 173 -6.97 -11.83 -8.11
C ALA A 173 -6.82 -11.13 -6.73
N ALA A 174 -6.29 -9.90 -6.68
CA ALA A 174 -6.13 -9.08 -5.48
C ALA A 174 -7.09 -7.88 -5.52
N TYR A 175 -7.49 -7.39 -4.36
CA TYR A 175 -8.41 -6.24 -4.21
C TYR A 175 -9.71 -6.43 -5.00
N ILE A 176 -10.34 -7.57 -4.80
CA ILE A 176 -11.50 -8.00 -5.59
C ILE A 176 -12.70 -7.11 -5.28
N MET A 177 -13.15 -6.37 -6.28
CA MET A 177 -14.40 -5.65 -6.23
C MET A 177 -15.60 -6.61 -6.19
N PRO A 178 -16.65 -6.38 -5.38
CA PRO A 178 -17.91 -7.11 -5.47
C PRO A 178 -18.61 -6.94 -6.83
N PRO A 179 -19.54 -7.83 -7.24
CA PRO A 179 -20.19 -7.75 -8.55
C PRO A 179 -21.04 -6.50 -8.80
N GLY A 180 -21.67 -5.92 -7.77
CA GLY A 180 -22.45 -4.69 -7.87
C GLY A 180 -23.81 -4.81 -8.56
N GLY A 181 -24.27 -6.01 -8.87
CA GLY A 181 -25.51 -6.23 -9.62
C GLY A 181 -26.77 -5.70 -8.92
N THR A 182 -26.82 -5.77 -7.61
CA THR A 182 -27.95 -5.23 -6.82
C THR A 182 -28.06 -3.70 -6.90
N ALA A 183 -26.94 -3.01 -7.10
CA ALA A 183 -26.93 -1.54 -7.16
C ALA A 183 -27.16 -0.99 -8.55
N PHE A 184 -26.68 -1.70 -9.60
CA PHE A 184 -26.64 -1.18 -10.97
C PHE A 184 -27.43 -2.02 -11.99
N GLY A 185 -27.93 -3.18 -11.61
CA GLY A 185 -28.83 -4.01 -12.40
C GLY A 185 -28.22 -4.79 -13.57
N HIS A 186 -26.92 -4.66 -13.83
CA HIS A 186 -26.28 -5.42 -14.92
C HIS A 186 -25.80 -6.81 -14.45
N GLN A 187 -25.93 -7.81 -15.33
CA GLN A 187 -25.41 -9.15 -15.06
C GLN A 187 -23.88 -9.21 -15.13
N ALA A 188 -23.28 -8.46 -16.04
CA ALA A 188 -21.83 -8.44 -16.20
C ALA A 188 -21.20 -7.50 -15.17
N LYS A 189 -20.29 -8.03 -14.36
CA LYS A 189 -19.58 -7.33 -13.29
C LYS A 189 -18.92 -6.02 -13.76
N HIS A 190 -18.27 -6.02 -14.94
CA HIS A 190 -17.59 -4.83 -15.44
C HIS A 190 -18.56 -3.71 -15.80
N GLN A 191 -19.77 -4.01 -16.25
CA GLN A 191 -20.80 -3.00 -16.51
C GLN A 191 -21.20 -2.26 -15.23
N ASN A 192 -21.40 -2.98 -14.14
CA ASN A 192 -21.70 -2.38 -12.84
C ASN A 192 -20.57 -1.48 -12.34
N HIS A 193 -19.31 -1.88 -12.56
CA HIS A 193 -18.16 -1.05 -12.17
C HIS A 193 -18.02 0.18 -13.06
N LEU A 194 -18.31 0.11 -14.34
CA LEU A 194 -18.35 1.28 -15.21
C LEU A 194 -19.46 2.23 -14.78
N ARG A 195 -20.63 1.73 -14.36
CA ARG A 195 -21.71 2.56 -13.80
C ARG A 195 -21.34 3.21 -12.48
N LEU A 196 -20.64 2.48 -11.62
CA LEU A 196 -20.09 3.04 -10.38
C LEU A 196 -19.10 4.19 -10.68
N LEU A 197 -18.24 4.02 -11.67
CA LEU A 197 -17.31 5.06 -12.11
C LEU A 197 -18.05 6.31 -12.60
N GLU A 198 -19.11 6.15 -13.42
CA GLU A 198 -19.96 7.25 -13.87
C GLU A 198 -20.64 7.97 -12.70
N GLN A 199 -21.19 7.22 -11.74
CA GLN A 199 -21.79 7.79 -10.55
C GLN A 199 -20.78 8.62 -9.75
N MET A 200 -19.60 8.06 -9.45
CA MET A 200 -18.55 8.76 -8.72
C MET A 200 -18.13 10.07 -9.42
N THR A 201 -18.08 10.05 -10.75
CA THR A 201 -17.74 11.23 -11.56
C THR A 201 -18.86 12.27 -11.53
N ALA A 202 -20.11 11.83 -11.75
CA ALA A 202 -21.28 12.71 -11.75
C ALA A 202 -21.52 13.38 -10.40
N ASP A 203 -21.22 12.67 -9.30
CA ASP A 203 -21.33 13.20 -7.94
C ASP A 203 -20.23 14.23 -7.58
N GLY A 204 -19.32 14.54 -8.50
CA GLY A 204 -18.24 15.48 -8.28
C GLY A 204 -17.24 15.01 -7.22
N LEU A 205 -16.97 13.69 -7.15
CA LEU A 205 -16.10 13.09 -6.12
C LEU A 205 -14.72 13.73 -6.08
N ALA A 206 -14.15 14.13 -7.22
CA ALA A 206 -12.83 14.77 -7.25
C ALA A 206 -12.80 16.07 -6.41
N ALA A 207 -13.80 16.92 -6.55
CA ALA A 207 -13.91 18.16 -5.77
C ALA A 207 -14.12 17.86 -4.27
N LYS A 208 -14.91 16.86 -3.94
CA LYS A 208 -15.14 16.46 -2.54
C LYS A 208 -13.85 15.92 -1.90
N LEU A 209 -13.06 15.14 -2.63
CA LEU A 209 -11.79 14.61 -2.15
C LEU A 209 -10.73 15.71 -1.98
N SER A 210 -10.60 16.63 -2.95
CA SER A 210 -9.63 17.72 -2.88
C SER A 210 -9.90 18.72 -1.75
N THR A 211 -11.14 18.80 -1.27
CA THR A 211 -11.53 19.64 -0.12
C THR A 211 -11.49 18.89 1.21
N SER A 212 -11.28 17.57 1.20
CA SER A 212 -11.14 16.79 2.42
C SER A 212 -9.83 17.14 3.14
N ARG A 213 -9.91 17.38 4.44
CA ARG A 213 -8.75 17.77 5.25
C ARG A 213 -8.02 16.57 5.87
N ARG A 214 -8.67 15.41 5.91
CA ARG A 214 -8.17 14.21 6.59
C ARG A 214 -8.46 12.98 5.75
N MET A 215 -7.53 12.01 5.76
CA MET A 215 -7.69 10.74 5.05
C MET A 215 -8.98 10.01 5.45
N GLN A 216 -9.37 10.06 6.71
CA GLN A 216 -10.62 9.47 7.19
C GLN A 216 -11.86 10.07 6.52
N GLN A 217 -11.89 11.39 6.25
CA GLN A 217 -13.02 12.02 5.54
C GLN A 217 -13.13 11.50 4.10
N ALA A 218 -12.00 11.41 3.40
CA ALA A 218 -11.95 10.85 2.06
C ALA A 218 -12.34 9.35 2.03
N PHE A 219 -11.93 8.60 3.04
CA PHE A 219 -12.33 7.21 3.23
C PHE A 219 -13.87 7.07 3.38
N GLU A 220 -14.49 7.88 4.23
CA GLU A 220 -15.96 7.84 4.43
C GLU A 220 -16.72 8.24 3.15
N LEU A 221 -16.23 9.22 2.39
CA LEU A 221 -16.79 9.56 1.08
C LEU A 221 -16.79 8.36 0.14
N LEU A 222 -15.66 7.65 0.03
CA LEU A 222 -15.53 6.46 -0.84
C LEU A 222 -16.38 5.30 -0.35
N LYS A 223 -16.44 5.07 0.97
CA LYS A 223 -17.26 4.02 1.59
C LYS A 223 -18.75 4.22 1.37
N GLY A 224 -19.20 5.44 1.14
CA GLY A 224 -20.60 5.76 0.82
C GLY A 224 -21.08 5.21 -0.52
N TYR A 225 -20.18 4.77 -1.41
CA TYR A 225 -20.55 4.22 -2.70
C TYR A 225 -20.91 2.73 -2.64
N PRO A 226 -21.86 2.28 -3.46
CA PRO A 226 -22.20 0.85 -3.55
C PRO A 226 -20.95 0.01 -3.82
N THR A 227 -20.88 -1.16 -3.19
CA THR A 227 -19.79 -2.15 -3.34
C THR A 227 -18.44 -1.75 -2.73
N ILE A 228 -18.31 -0.54 -2.21
CA ILE A 228 -17.09 -0.07 -1.55
C ILE A 228 -17.23 -0.24 -0.03
N GLY A 229 -16.74 -1.37 0.49
CA GLY A 229 -16.63 -1.57 1.93
C GLY A 229 -15.32 -1.02 2.50
N ASP A 230 -15.14 -1.11 3.83
CA ASP A 230 -14.00 -0.55 4.57
C ASP A 230 -12.64 -0.86 3.93
N PHE A 231 -12.39 -2.13 3.61
CA PHE A 231 -11.12 -2.55 3.02
C PHE A 231 -10.87 -1.86 1.66
N LEU A 232 -11.87 -1.85 0.77
CA LEU A 232 -11.71 -1.25 -0.54
C LEU A 232 -11.60 0.27 -0.46
N ALA A 233 -12.42 0.93 0.36
CA ALA A 233 -12.35 2.37 0.58
C ALA A 233 -10.95 2.80 1.04
N TYR A 234 -10.36 2.06 1.98
CA TYR A 234 -9.00 2.34 2.45
C TYR A 234 -7.96 2.13 1.35
N GLN A 235 -8.08 1.07 0.54
CA GLN A 235 -7.18 0.83 -0.58
C GLN A 235 -7.32 1.90 -1.68
N PHE A 236 -8.54 2.37 -1.94
CA PHE A 236 -8.79 3.44 -2.92
C PHE A 236 -8.23 4.78 -2.44
N VAL A 237 -8.51 5.19 -1.19
CA VAL A 237 -8.00 6.46 -0.67
C VAL A 237 -6.47 6.49 -0.62
N THR A 238 -5.82 5.36 -0.31
CA THR A 238 -4.35 5.25 -0.34
C THR A 238 -3.81 5.47 -1.75
N ASP A 239 -4.44 4.87 -2.78
CA ASP A 239 -3.99 5.01 -4.16
C ASP A 239 -4.29 6.41 -4.73
N ILE A 240 -5.41 7.02 -4.33
CA ILE A 240 -5.73 8.42 -4.66
C ILE A 240 -4.72 9.36 -4.01
N ASN A 241 -4.29 9.05 -2.78
CA ASN A 241 -3.28 9.84 -2.08
C ASN A 241 -1.88 9.74 -2.69
N TYR A 242 -1.63 8.89 -3.67
CA TYR A 242 -0.40 8.96 -4.48
C TYR A 242 -0.43 10.13 -5.48
N SER A 243 -1.60 10.66 -5.85
CA SER A 243 -1.74 11.79 -6.76
C SER A 243 -1.69 13.13 -6.02
N GLU A 244 -1.58 14.23 -6.78
CA GLU A 244 -1.65 15.60 -6.24
C GLU A 244 -3.10 16.04 -5.89
N LEU A 245 -4.09 15.17 -6.09
CA LEU A 245 -5.49 15.46 -5.73
C LEU A 245 -5.70 15.58 -4.23
N THR A 246 -4.92 14.84 -3.45
CA THR A 246 -4.94 14.85 -1.98
C THR A 246 -3.51 14.79 -1.44
N ASP A 247 -3.31 15.29 -0.21
CA ASP A 247 -2.01 15.25 0.47
C ASP A 247 -2.20 14.93 1.95
N PHE A 248 -2.72 13.73 2.23
CA PHE A 248 -2.92 13.25 3.58
C PHE A 248 -1.64 12.62 4.14
N SER A 249 -1.41 12.83 5.44
CA SER A 249 -0.39 12.05 6.14
C SER A 249 -0.77 10.56 6.15
N GLU A 250 0.12 9.70 5.64
CA GLU A 250 -0.07 8.25 5.67
C GLU A 250 0.10 7.65 7.07
N MET A 251 0.50 8.47 8.06
CA MET A 251 0.53 8.14 9.48
C MET A 251 -0.74 8.55 10.24
N GLU A 252 -1.75 9.08 9.56
CA GLU A 252 -2.95 9.61 10.21
C GLU A 252 -4.03 8.54 10.43
N PHE A 253 -4.24 7.67 9.45
CA PHE A 253 -5.40 6.78 9.40
C PHE A 253 -5.06 5.42 8.78
N VAL A 254 -5.62 4.35 9.34
CA VAL A 254 -5.45 2.99 8.82
C VAL A 254 -6.69 2.14 9.10
N VAL A 255 -7.03 1.28 8.15
CA VAL A 255 -8.07 0.26 8.28
C VAL A 255 -7.46 -1.11 7.99
N PRO A 256 -7.41 -2.03 8.97
CA PRO A 256 -6.86 -3.35 8.78
C PRO A 256 -7.73 -4.20 7.86
N GLY A 257 -7.11 -4.75 6.81
CA GLY A 257 -7.75 -5.75 5.96
C GLY A 257 -7.84 -7.12 6.64
N PRO A 258 -8.61 -8.06 6.05
CA PRO A 258 -8.80 -9.40 6.65
C PRO A 258 -7.49 -10.16 6.90
N GLY A 259 -6.49 -10.02 6.01
CA GLY A 259 -5.18 -10.64 6.21
C GLY A 259 -4.36 -9.97 7.31
N ALA A 260 -4.47 -8.65 7.45
CA ALA A 260 -3.79 -7.92 8.52
C ALA A 260 -4.35 -8.28 9.90
N ARG A 261 -5.67 -8.46 10.02
CA ARG A 261 -6.32 -8.94 11.26
C ARG A 261 -5.79 -10.32 11.68
N ASP A 262 -5.64 -11.24 10.71
CA ASP A 262 -5.02 -12.54 10.95
C ASP A 262 -3.55 -12.40 11.43
N GLY A 263 -2.79 -11.50 10.80
CA GLY A 263 -1.41 -11.21 11.16
C GLY A 263 -1.28 -10.60 12.56
N LEU A 264 -2.11 -9.62 12.88
CA LEU A 264 -2.19 -9.02 14.22
C LEU A 264 -2.48 -10.07 15.29
N ARG A 265 -3.48 -10.93 15.06
CA ARG A 265 -3.83 -12.02 15.98
C ARG A 265 -2.69 -13.01 16.18
N LYS A 266 -1.87 -13.22 15.14
CA LYS A 266 -0.69 -14.09 15.25
C LYS A 266 0.48 -13.42 15.97
N CYS A 267 0.66 -12.11 15.83
CA CYS A 267 1.73 -11.37 16.49
C CYS A 267 1.44 -11.13 17.98
N PHE A 268 0.18 -10.86 18.33
CA PHE A 268 -0.22 -10.47 19.68
C PHE A 268 -1.19 -11.49 20.27
N SER A 269 -0.81 -12.13 21.37
CA SER A 269 -1.72 -12.97 22.17
C SER A 269 -2.61 -12.14 23.10
N ASP A 270 -2.15 -10.95 23.52
CA ASP A 270 -2.89 -9.97 24.30
C ASP A 270 -2.54 -8.56 23.82
N SER A 271 -3.54 -7.80 23.42
CA SER A 271 -3.35 -6.44 22.89
C SER A 271 -3.39 -5.35 23.96
N ALA A 272 -3.48 -5.70 25.24
CA ALA A 272 -3.61 -4.76 26.36
C ALA A 272 -4.73 -3.72 26.14
N GLY A 273 -5.80 -4.11 25.46
CA GLY A 273 -6.94 -3.24 25.15
C GLY A 273 -6.75 -2.30 23.96
N LEU A 274 -5.61 -2.37 23.23
CA LEU A 274 -5.45 -1.68 21.96
C LEU A 274 -6.29 -2.33 20.88
N ASN A 275 -6.94 -1.52 20.04
CA ASN A 275 -7.63 -1.99 18.86
C ASN A 275 -6.64 -2.22 17.69
N GLU A 276 -7.10 -2.85 16.60
CA GLU A 276 -6.25 -3.22 15.48
C GLU A 276 -5.54 -2.02 14.79
N PRO A 277 -6.19 -0.86 14.52
CA PRO A 277 -5.53 0.35 14.06
C PRO A 277 -4.48 0.89 15.03
N GLU A 278 -4.73 0.84 16.33
CA GLU A 278 -3.78 1.28 17.36
C GLU A 278 -2.54 0.38 17.40
N LEU A 279 -2.71 -0.94 17.25
CA LEU A 279 -1.58 -1.88 17.14
C LEU A 279 -0.74 -1.63 15.89
N ILE A 280 -1.37 -1.35 14.73
CA ILE A 280 -0.62 -1.02 13.50
C ILE A 280 0.17 0.27 13.69
N ARG A 281 -0.43 1.28 14.32
CA ARG A 281 0.26 2.54 14.64
C ARG A 281 1.42 2.31 15.59
N PHE A 282 1.21 1.55 16.67
CA PHE A 282 2.25 1.17 17.61
C PHE A 282 3.46 0.56 16.88
N MET A 283 3.24 -0.40 15.98
CA MET A 283 4.32 -1.01 15.19
C MET A 283 5.03 0.00 14.28
N ALA A 284 4.30 0.93 13.67
CA ALA A 284 4.92 1.97 12.85
C ALA A 284 5.75 2.95 13.68
N ASP A 285 5.29 3.28 14.89
CA ASP A 285 5.97 4.23 15.77
C ASP A 285 7.28 3.65 16.34
N ILE A 286 7.30 2.35 16.68
CA ILE A 286 8.47 1.70 17.31
C ILE A 286 9.43 1.00 16.34
N GLN A 287 9.23 1.12 15.02
CA GLN A 287 9.96 0.33 14.02
C GLN A 287 11.49 0.43 14.16
N SER A 288 12.01 1.61 14.44
CA SER A 288 13.46 1.83 14.56
C SER A 288 14.06 1.12 15.77
N GLU A 289 13.35 1.15 16.90
CA GLU A 289 13.74 0.49 18.14
C GLU A 289 13.69 -1.04 17.99
N GLU A 290 12.69 -1.56 17.31
CA GLU A 290 12.54 -2.99 17.09
C GLU A 290 13.58 -3.55 16.12
N PHE A 291 13.91 -2.85 15.04
CA PHE A 291 15.03 -3.23 14.19
C PHE A 291 16.34 -3.26 14.97
N LYS A 292 16.59 -2.24 15.81
CA LYS A 292 17.77 -2.19 16.68
C LYS A 292 17.77 -3.31 17.73
N ARG A 293 16.63 -3.55 18.39
CA ARG A 293 16.48 -4.64 19.40
C ARG A 293 16.87 -6.01 18.82
N LEU A 294 16.48 -6.26 17.57
CA LEU A 294 16.76 -7.51 16.89
C LEU A 294 18.11 -7.56 16.17
N GLY A 295 18.90 -6.48 16.22
CA GLY A 295 20.17 -6.36 15.49
C GLY A 295 19.99 -6.40 13.97
N LEU A 296 18.88 -5.85 13.47
CA LEU A 296 18.51 -5.87 12.06
C LEU A 296 18.85 -4.54 11.39
N GLU A 297 19.46 -4.60 10.21
CA GLU A 297 19.67 -3.44 9.33
C GLU A 297 18.50 -3.33 8.34
N PHE A 298 17.65 -2.34 8.54
CA PHE A 298 16.53 -2.06 7.65
C PHE A 298 16.85 -0.91 6.72
N SER A 299 16.91 -1.18 5.41
CA SER A 299 17.08 -0.14 4.39
C SER A 299 15.74 0.56 4.16
N SER A 300 15.60 1.79 4.67
CA SER A 300 14.41 2.60 4.43
C SER A 300 14.23 2.90 2.93
N LEU A 301 13.05 3.37 2.55
CA LEU A 301 12.76 3.80 1.19
C LEU A 301 13.36 5.20 0.95
N TRP A 302 14.69 5.25 0.77
CA TRP A 302 15.47 6.49 0.64
C TRP A 302 15.17 7.53 1.72
N GLY A 303 15.20 7.10 2.98
CA GLY A 303 14.91 7.92 4.14
C GLY A 303 13.46 7.89 4.63
N ARG A 304 12.53 7.36 3.82
CA ARG A 304 11.13 7.22 4.22
C ARG A 304 10.93 5.96 5.05
N SER A 305 10.48 6.12 6.29
CA SER A 305 10.12 5.00 7.18
C SER A 305 8.85 4.28 6.70
N LEU A 306 8.59 3.07 7.21
CA LEU A 306 7.33 2.37 6.97
C LEU A 306 6.15 3.19 7.48
N GLN A 307 5.14 3.36 6.62
CA GLN A 307 3.90 4.04 6.95
C GLN A 307 2.83 3.06 7.44
N LEU A 308 1.70 3.55 7.91
CA LEU A 308 0.63 2.69 8.43
C LEU A 308 0.13 1.68 7.39
N ILE A 309 0.06 2.07 6.12
CA ILE A 309 -0.33 1.16 5.03
C ILE A 309 0.71 0.06 4.81
N ASP A 310 2.00 0.37 4.94
CA ASP A 310 3.07 -0.61 4.79
C ASP A 310 3.04 -1.61 5.95
N CYS A 311 2.90 -1.13 7.19
CA CYS A 311 2.75 -1.97 8.37
C CYS A 311 1.50 -2.86 8.28
N GLN A 312 0.37 -2.32 7.79
CA GLN A 312 -0.85 -3.08 7.55
C GLN A 312 -0.62 -4.20 6.53
N ASN A 313 0.07 -3.91 5.43
CA ASN A 313 0.41 -4.91 4.42
C ASN A 313 1.38 -5.96 4.94
N LEU A 314 2.38 -5.56 5.72
CA LEU A 314 3.31 -6.48 6.36
C LEU A 314 2.59 -7.47 7.26
N PHE A 315 1.59 -7.05 8.05
CA PHE A 315 0.77 -7.99 8.83
C PHE A 315 0.05 -9.00 7.94
N CYS A 316 -0.50 -8.57 6.80
CA CYS A 316 -1.14 -9.47 5.85
C CYS A 316 -0.16 -10.50 5.26
N GLU A 317 1.06 -10.08 4.97
CA GLU A 317 2.08 -10.96 4.39
C GLU A 317 2.70 -11.89 5.44
N VAL A 318 2.91 -11.39 6.65
CA VAL A 318 3.39 -12.18 7.78
C VAL A 318 2.36 -13.23 8.21
N ASP A 319 1.05 -12.93 8.13
CA ASP A 319 0.03 -13.97 8.29
C ASP A 319 0.26 -15.14 7.32
N LYS A 320 0.52 -14.84 6.03
CA LYS A 320 0.84 -15.88 5.04
C LYS A 320 2.12 -16.64 5.38
N TYR A 321 3.19 -15.92 5.69
CA TYR A 321 4.48 -16.49 6.05
C TYR A 321 4.37 -17.42 7.26
N ALA A 322 3.69 -16.97 8.31
CA ALA A 322 3.49 -17.71 9.55
C ALA A 322 2.68 -19.01 9.38
N ARG A 323 1.90 -19.16 8.31
CA ARG A 323 1.21 -20.43 8.01
C ARG A 323 2.18 -21.59 7.80
N VAL A 324 3.43 -21.30 7.42
CA VAL A 324 4.49 -22.28 7.21
C VAL A 324 5.53 -22.22 8.35
N ALA A 325 5.96 -21.01 8.73
CA ALA A 325 6.99 -20.83 9.76
C ALA A 325 6.47 -21.12 11.19
N HIS A 326 5.20 -20.85 11.46
CA HIS A 326 4.57 -21.01 12.78
C HIS A 326 3.19 -21.70 12.67
N PRO A 327 3.13 -22.95 12.20
CA PRO A 327 1.86 -23.63 11.87
C PRO A 327 0.93 -23.84 13.07
N THR A 328 1.46 -23.79 14.28
CA THR A 328 0.68 -23.92 15.53
C THR A 328 0.00 -22.62 15.97
N ILE A 329 0.38 -21.46 15.38
CA ILE A 329 -0.19 -20.17 15.74
C ILE A 329 -1.27 -19.79 14.69
N ALA A 330 -2.52 -19.98 15.07
CA ALA A 330 -3.66 -19.73 14.18
C ALA A 330 -4.05 -18.24 14.13
N GLY A 331 -4.49 -17.77 12.95
CA GLY A 331 -5.21 -16.51 12.78
C GLY A 331 -6.73 -16.71 12.92
N ILE A 332 -7.47 -15.61 12.76
CA ILE A 332 -8.95 -15.59 12.85
C ILE A 332 -9.59 -16.44 11.74
N SER A 333 -9.04 -16.38 10.52
CA SER A 333 -9.61 -17.06 9.35
C SER A 333 -9.30 -18.56 9.28
N GLY A 334 -8.44 -19.10 10.15
CA GLY A 334 -8.02 -20.51 10.15
C GLY A 334 -7.26 -20.95 8.88
N ARG A 335 -6.77 -20.03 8.05
CA ARG A 335 -6.01 -20.36 6.83
C ARG A 335 -4.64 -20.95 7.18
N THR A 336 -4.31 -22.11 6.59
CA THR A 336 -3.06 -22.86 6.86
C THR A 336 -2.14 -22.97 5.65
N ARG A 337 -2.57 -22.57 4.44
CA ARG A 337 -1.78 -22.76 3.22
C ARG A 337 -1.51 -21.43 2.51
N ILE A 338 -0.34 -21.35 1.85
CA ILE A 338 0.00 -20.30 0.90
C ILE A 338 -0.28 -20.82 -0.51
N LYS A 339 -1.26 -20.24 -1.20
CA LYS A 339 -1.68 -20.72 -2.54
C LYS A 339 -0.79 -20.20 -3.67
N GLN A 340 -0.20 -19.01 -3.51
CA GLN A 340 0.53 -18.34 -4.57
C GLN A 340 2.02 -18.65 -4.47
N LYS A 341 2.57 -19.22 -5.55
CA LYS A 341 4.02 -19.42 -5.70
C LYS A 341 4.66 -18.18 -6.33
N PHE A 342 5.92 -17.97 -6.00
CA PHE A 342 6.74 -16.96 -6.64
C PHE A 342 7.12 -17.44 -8.05
N VAL A 343 6.93 -16.57 -9.03
CA VAL A 343 7.45 -16.73 -10.40
C VAL A 343 8.22 -15.45 -10.71
N ALA A 344 9.48 -15.60 -11.08
CA ALA A 344 10.30 -14.45 -11.47
C ALA A 344 9.74 -13.85 -12.75
N SER A 345 9.30 -12.60 -12.69
CA SER A 345 8.80 -11.84 -13.83
C SER A 345 9.80 -10.76 -14.18
N GLY A 346 10.78 -11.04 -15.02
CA GLY A 346 11.72 -10.05 -15.54
C GLY A 346 12.38 -9.10 -14.53
N PRO A 347 13.16 -8.12 -14.98
CA PRO A 347 13.72 -7.08 -14.12
C PRO A 347 12.61 -6.18 -13.54
N PRO A 348 12.82 -5.59 -12.36
CA PRO A 348 11.87 -4.67 -11.77
C PRO A 348 11.71 -3.42 -12.65
N LEU A 349 10.55 -2.78 -12.55
CA LEU A 349 10.37 -1.43 -13.08
C LEU A 349 11.30 -0.47 -12.36
N ALA A 350 11.87 0.50 -13.07
CA ALA A 350 12.55 1.62 -12.45
C ALA A 350 11.56 2.31 -11.49
N PRO A 351 11.81 2.31 -10.18
CA PRO A 351 10.86 2.86 -9.24
C PRO A 351 10.76 4.37 -9.41
N TRP A 352 9.52 4.84 -9.29
CA TRP A 352 9.22 6.26 -9.30
C TRP A 352 8.06 6.52 -8.33
N PHE A 353 8.18 7.55 -7.52
CA PHE A 353 7.27 7.80 -6.41
C PHE A 353 6.57 9.14 -6.59
N PRO A 354 5.46 9.39 -5.87
CA PRO A 354 4.81 10.69 -5.86
C PRO A 354 5.82 11.83 -5.64
N PRO A 355 5.85 12.86 -6.50
CA PRO A 355 6.81 13.97 -6.38
C PRO A 355 6.83 14.62 -4.99
N LYS A 356 5.67 14.72 -4.34
CA LYS A 356 5.52 15.24 -2.97
C LYS A 356 6.28 14.44 -1.91
N TRP A 357 6.70 13.21 -2.18
CA TRP A 357 7.57 12.46 -1.26
C TRP A 357 9.02 12.89 -1.32
N ASN A 358 9.42 13.63 -2.36
CA ASN A 358 10.76 14.17 -2.55
C ASN A 358 11.90 13.14 -2.41
N ILE A 359 11.70 11.91 -2.89
CA ILE A 359 12.70 10.83 -2.83
C ILE A 359 13.24 10.41 -4.20
N ASN A 360 12.61 10.84 -5.30
CA ASN A 360 12.98 10.38 -6.65
C ASN A 360 14.42 10.73 -7.04
N HIS A 361 14.98 11.82 -6.51
CA HIS A 361 16.36 12.23 -6.78
C HIS A 361 17.40 11.28 -6.17
N ALA A 362 17.03 10.51 -5.17
CA ALA A 362 17.91 9.55 -4.49
C ALA A 362 17.82 8.13 -5.09
N VAL A 363 16.85 7.88 -6.00
CA VAL A 363 16.62 6.56 -6.58
C VAL A 363 17.69 6.21 -7.59
N ALA A 364 18.58 5.24 -7.28
CA ALA A 364 19.53 4.66 -8.23
C ALA A 364 18.84 3.59 -9.09
N ILE A 365 19.16 3.55 -10.40
CA ILE A 365 18.39 2.78 -11.40
C ILE A 365 19.23 1.73 -12.15
N ASP A 366 20.36 1.30 -11.62
CA ASP A 366 21.35 0.50 -12.37
C ASP A 366 20.84 -0.89 -12.85
N GLY A 367 19.81 -1.43 -12.22
CA GLY A 367 19.29 -2.79 -12.53
C GLY A 367 17.86 -2.83 -13.11
N CYS A 368 17.29 -1.71 -13.55
CA CYS A 368 15.88 -1.60 -13.91
C CYS A 368 15.64 -1.42 -15.40
N VAL A 369 14.47 -1.90 -15.89
CA VAL A 369 14.00 -1.63 -17.25
C VAL A 369 13.41 -0.23 -17.33
N ALA A 370 13.82 0.55 -18.33
CA ALA A 370 13.19 1.84 -18.62
C ALA A 370 11.71 1.64 -18.97
N ALA A 371 10.88 2.59 -18.57
CA ALA A 371 9.42 2.52 -18.77
C ALA A 371 9.01 2.32 -20.25
N ALA A 372 9.80 2.85 -21.19
CA ALA A 372 9.58 2.70 -22.64
C ALA A 372 9.68 1.24 -23.13
N ASP A 373 10.35 0.36 -22.41
CA ASP A 373 10.56 -1.04 -22.82
C ASP A 373 9.53 -2.03 -22.25
N LEU A 374 8.65 -1.58 -21.38
CA LEU A 374 7.59 -2.42 -20.79
C LEU A 374 6.68 -3.09 -21.83
N GLY A 375 6.33 -2.36 -22.88
CA GLY A 375 5.50 -2.88 -23.96
C GLY A 375 6.19 -4.01 -24.74
N LYS A 376 7.51 -3.94 -24.91
CA LYS A 376 8.29 -4.92 -25.67
C LYS A 376 8.49 -6.24 -24.91
N HIS A 377 8.65 -6.17 -23.59
CA HIS A 377 8.83 -7.38 -22.77
C HIS A 377 7.52 -8.17 -22.57
N LEU A 378 6.39 -7.49 -22.44
CA LEU A 378 5.08 -8.15 -22.29
C LEU A 378 4.60 -8.84 -23.58
N VAL A 379 4.98 -8.31 -24.75
CA VAL A 379 4.71 -8.93 -26.05
C VAL A 379 5.53 -10.21 -26.26
N ARG A 380 6.78 -10.27 -25.78
CA ARG A 380 7.60 -11.48 -25.88
C ARG A 380 7.10 -12.64 -25.01
N GLU A 381 6.55 -12.38 -23.83
CA GLU A 381 5.98 -13.46 -22.98
C GLU A 381 4.69 -14.06 -23.55
N GLN A 382 3.95 -13.34 -24.42
CA GLN A 382 2.74 -13.87 -25.09
C GLN A 382 3.04 -14.69 -26.36
N ILE A 383 4.23 -14.55 -26.95
CA ILE A 383 4.61 -15.27 -28.19
C ILE A 383 5.21 -16.66 -27.89
N SER A 384 5.54 -16.96 -26.64
CA SER A 384 6.17 -18.23 -26.25
C SER A 384 5.19 -19.29 -25.72
N LEU A 385 3.88 -19.18 -25.99
CA LEU A 385 2.97 -20.31 -25.86
C LEU A 385 2.93 -21.09 -27.16
N PRO A 386 3.31 -22.38 -27.20
CA PRO A 386 3.17 -23.17 -28.40
C PRO A 386 1.70 -23.29 -28.75
N LEU A 387 1.38 -22.95 -29.98
CA LEU A 387 0.17 -23.41 -30.66
C LEU A 387 0.36 -24.92 -30.89
N GLU A 388 -0.10 -25.73 -29.97
CA GLU A 388 -0.36 -27.14 -30.26
C GLU A 388 -1.86 -27.38 -30.40
N ALA A 389 -2.16 -28.08 -31.46
CA ALA A 389 -3.43 -28.38 -32.11
C ALA A 389 -4.51 -29.04 -31.24
#